data_bde8f06158e5f044999d48802256ac20
#
_entry.id   bde8f06158e5f044999d48802256ac20
#
_cell.length_a   1.000
_cell.length_b   1.000
_cell.length_c   1.000
_cell.angle_alpha   90.00
_cell.angle_beta   90.00
_cell.angle_gamma   90.00
#
_symmetry.space_group_name_H-M   'P 1'
#
loop_
_entity.id
_entity.type
_entity.pdbx_description
1 polymer ?
#
loop_
_entity_poly.entity_id
_entity_poly.type
_entity_poly.pdbx_seq_one_letter_code
_entity_poly.pdbx_strand_id
1 'polypeptide(L)'
;GIEVMVADASHEVYVDTILETISDSARKRGSGIATRTHDYLATKMRERKAIIALAGEEREFAGFCYIESWGNKSFVANSGLIVVEKYRKHHLATRIKRTAFTLSRLRWPNAKLFGLTSQAAVMKINTALGYVPVTFAELTDDEAYWRGCGTPEHPCCQNYDILVRTGRKYCICTGMLYDPADHVG
;
A
#
# COMPACT_ATOMS: atom_id res chain seq x y z
N GLY A 1 -13.58 -15.11 14.30
CA GLY A 1 -12.53 -15.06 13.30
C GLY A 1 -12.42 -13.73 12.59
N ILE A 2 -11.35 -13.56 11.83
CA ILE A 2 -11.11 -12.37 11.02
C ILE A 2 -11.28 -12.75 9.56
N GLU A 3 -12.13 -12.02 8.85
CA GLU A 3 -12.40 -12.24 7.45
C GLU A 3 -11.67 -11.19 6.61
N VAL A 4 -10.94 -11.63 5.59
CA VAL A 4 -10.22 -10.75 4.66
C VAL A 4 -10.89 -10.84 3.30
N MET A 5 -11.24 -9.69 2.72
CA MET A 5 -12.01 -9.66 1.48
C MET A 5 -11.68 -8.44 0.63
N VAL A 6 -12.03 -8.51 -0.64
CA VAL A 6 -11.98 -7.34 -1.52
C VAL A 6 -13.09 -6.38 -1.07
N ALA A 7 -12.72 -5.12 -0.80
CA ALA A 7 -13.68 -4.11 -0.39
C ALA A 7 -14.56 -3.67 -1.57
N ASP A 8 -15.78 -3.27 -1.25
CA ASP A 8 -16.72 -2.71 -2.21
C ASP A 8 -17.44 -1.49 -1.62
N ALA A 9 -18.44 -0.96 -2.32
CA ALA A 9 -19.16 0.22 -1.90
C ALA A 9 -19.81 0.08 -0.51
N SER A 10 -20.19 -1.14 -0.11
CA SER A 10 -20.81 -1.38 1.20
C SER A 10 -19.84 -1.12 2.36
N HIS A 11 -18.54 -1.07 2.10
CA HIS A 11 -17.51 -0.85 3.10
C HIS A 11 -17.16 0.63 3.30
N GLU A 12 -17.81 1.54 2.57
CA GLU A 12 -17.53 2.99 2.71
C GLU A 12 -17.78 3.49 4.14
N VAL A 13 -18.63 2.83 4.89
CA VAL A 13 -18.91 3.17 6.29
C VAL A 13 -17.67 3.07 7.19
N TYR A 14 -16.63 2.37 6.74
CA TYR A 14 -15.39 2.22 7.50
C TYR A 14 -14.32 3.27 7.15
N VAL A 15 -14.55 4.12 6.14
CA VAL A 15 -13.51 5.03 5.64
C VAL A 15 -12.97 5.94 6.73
N ASP A 16 -13.84 6.55 7.54
CA ASP A 16 -13.40 7.45 8.61
C ASP A 16 -12.56 6.72 9.64
N THR A 17 -12.94 5.50 10.01
CA THR A 17 -12.17 4.66 10.92
C THR A 17 -10.81 4.32 10.36
N ILE A 18 -10.74 4.01 9.06
CA ILE A 18 -9.48 3.73 8.36
C ILE A 18 -8.56 4.94 8.40
N LEU A 19 -9.06 6.12 8.05
CA LEU A 19 -8.29 7.36 8.06
C LEU A 19 -7.75 7.68 9.45
N GLU A 20 -8.58 7.52 10.47
CA GLU A 20 -8.19 7.74 11.86
C GLU A 20 -7.11 6.76 12.30
N THR A 21 -7.24 5.49 11.94
CA THR A 21 -6.25 4.46 12.25
C THR A 21 -4.91 4.76 11.59
N ILE A 22 -4.92 5.20 10.34
CA ILE A 22 -3.71 5.58 9.61
C ILE A 22 -3.02 6.77 10.29
N SER A 23 -3.80 7.81 10.65
CA SER A 23 -3.27 8.98 11.34
C SER A 23 -2.65 8.64 12.69
N ASP A 24 -3.31 7.82 13.48
CA ASP A 24 -2.82 7.39 14.79
C ASP A 24 -1.53 6.59 14.67
N SER A 25 -1.46 5.70 13.71
CA SER A 25 -0.27 4.90 13.45
C SER A 25 0.92 5.77 13.06
N ALA A 26 0.70 6.79 12.21
CA ALA A 26 1.74 7.71 11.80
C ALA A 26 2.28 8.53 12.99
N ARG A 27 1.38 9.02 13.85
CA ARG A 27 1.79 9.77 15.05
C ARG A 27 2.64 8.92 15.99
N LYS A 28 2.27 7.67 16.21
CA LYS A 28 3.01 6.75 17.07
C LYS A 28 4.42 6.45 16.54
N ARG A 29 4.59 6.40 15.23
CA ARG A 29 5.89 6.15 14.60
C ARG A 29 6.73 7.41 14.46
N GLY A 30 6.14 8.59 14.71
CA GLY A 30 6.83 9.86 14.51
C GLY A 30 7.19 10.13 13.04
N SER A 31 6.52 9.47 12.11
CA SER A 31 6.75 9.62 10.68
C SER A 31 5.62 10.40 10.03
N GLY A 32 5.94 11.15 8.98
CA GLY A 32 4.92 11.72 8.14
C GLY A 32 4.22 10.62 7.36
N ILE A 33 2.95 10.82 7.12
CA ILE A 33 2.17 9.91 6.29
C ILE A 33 1.49 10.72 5.21
N ALA A 34 1.40 10.16 4.02
CA ALA A 34 0.66 10.78 2.95
C ALA A 34 -0.82 10.86 3.35
N THR A 35 -1.37 12.09 3.32
CA THR A 35 -2.76 12.30 3.66
C THR A 35 -3.66 11.71 2.57
N ARG A 36 -4.65 10.94 2.97
CA ARG A 36 -5.68 10.41 2.08
C ARG A 36 -7.01 11.06 2.40
N THR A 37 -7.80 11.35 1.38
CA THR A 37 -9.14 11.91 1.57
C THR A 37 -10.16 10.79 1.73
N HIS A 38 -11.32 11.12 2.31
CA HIS A 38 -12.44 10.20 2.38
C HIS A 38 -12.82 9.70 0.97
N ASP A 39 -12.97 10.61 0.02
CA ASP A 39 -13.37 10.28 -1.36
C ASP A 39 -12.35 9.39 -2.06
N TYR A 40 -11.06 9.60 -1.81
CA TYR A 40 -10.01 8.76 -2.39
C TYR A 40 -10.17 7.29 -1.99
N LEU A 41 -10.32 7.04 -0.69
CA LEU A 41 -10.49 5.67 -0.19
C LEU A 41 -11.85 5.09 -0.59
N ALA A 42 -12.91 5.88 -0.53
CA ALA A 42 -14.24 5.44 -0.97
C ALA A 42 -14.24 5.02 -2.44
N THR A 43 -13.54 5.76 -3.29
CA THR A 43 -13.40 5.44 -4.72
C THR A 43 -12.66 4.11 -4.89
N LYS A 44 -11.59 3.87 -4.13
CA LYS A 44 -10.88 2.59 -4.17
C LYS A 44 -11.81 1.42 -3.83
N MET A 45 -12.69 1.61 -2.86
CA MET A 45 -13.66 0.58 -2.49
C MET A 45 -14.69 0.32 -3.59
N ARG A 46 -15.27 1.40 -4.17
CA ARG A 46 -16.23 1.27 -5.26
C ARG A 46 -15.62 0.57 -6.47
N GLU A 47 -14.37 0.82 -6.76
CA GLU A 47 -13.66 0.21 -7.89
C GLU A 47 -13.07 -1.15 -7.56
N ARG A 48 -13.27 -1.64 -6.34
CA ARG A 48 -12.73 -2.90 -5.84
C ARG A 48 -11.21 -2.97 -5.94
N LYS A 49 -10.57 -1.86 -5.63
CA LYS A 49 -9.10 -1.71 -5.57
C LYS A 49 -8.62 -1.59 -4.13
N ALA A 50 -9.29 -2.25 -3.21
CA ALA A 50 -8.94 -2.24 -1.80
C ALA A 50 -9.26 -3.59 -1.17
N ILE A 51 -8.53 -3.89 -0.11
CA ILE A 51 -8.72 -5.10 0.70
C ILE A 51 -9.08 -4.63 2.11
N ILE A 52 -10.10 -5.24 2.70
CA ILE A 52 -10.51 -4.92 4.07
C ILE A 52 -10.58 -6.20 4.90
N ALA A 53 -10.23 -6.08 6.17
CA ALA A 53 -10.34 -7.16 7.14
C ALA A 53 -11.28 -6.74 8.25
N LEU A 54 -12.24 -7.59 8.56
CA LEU A 54 -13.27 -7.37 9.56
C LEU A 54 -13.27 -8.52 10.57
N ALA A 55 -13.39 -8.19 11.85
CA ALA A 55 -13.27 -9.15 12.93
C ALA A 55 -14.60 -9.36 13.66
N GLY A 56 -14.92 -10.63 13.93
CA GLY A 56 -16.05 -11.05 14.74
C GLY A 56 -17.41 -10.82 14.09
N GLU A 57 -18.45 -11.13 14.84
CA GLU A 57 -19.84 -10.96 14.37
C GLU A 57 -20.22 -9.49 14.22
N GLU A 58 -19.60 -8.62 15.02
CA GLU A 58 -19.82 -7.18 14.96
C GLU A 58 -19.13 -6.52 13.77
N ARG A 59 -18.32 -7.27 13.04
CA ARG A 59 -17.59 -6.80 11.86
C ARG A 59 -16.75 -5.54 12.17
N GLU A 60 -15.97 -5.64 13.25
CA GLU A 60 -15.08 -4.57 13.66
C GLU A 60 -13.92 -4.42 12.69
N PHE A 61 -13.56 -3.19 12.33
CA PHE A 61 -12.44 -2.94 11.45
C PHE A 61 -11.14 -3.50 12.03
N ALA A 62 -10.45 -4.32 11.25
CA ALA A 62 -9.19 -4.96 11.67
C ALA A 62 -8.00 -4.58 10.80
N GLY A 63 -8.19 -4.32 9.52
CA GLY A 63 -7.08 -3.99 8.63
C GLY A 63 -7.51 -3.57 7.24
N PHE A 64 -6.57 -2.99 6.49
CA PHE A 64 -6.86 -2.40 5.19
C PHE A 64 -5.59 -2.28 4.35
N CYS A 65 -5.80 -2.27 3.03
CA CYS A 65 -4.76 -2.01 2.04
C CYS A 65 -5.45 -1.60 0.75
N TYR A 66 -4.84 -0.75 -0.07
CA TYR A 66 -5.41 -0.41 -1.37
C TYR A 66 -4.39 -0.59 -2.48
N ILE A 67 -4.88 -0.59 -3.72
CA ILE A 67 -4.10 -0.83 -4.92
C ILE A 67 -4.11 0.42 -5.78
N GLU A 68 -2.94 0.81 -6.28
CA GLU A 68 -2.79 1.94 -7.19
C GLU A 68 -1.96 1.51 -8.40
N SER A 69 -2.30 2.02 -9.57
CA SER A 69 -1.54 1.75 -10.79
C SER A 69 -0.86 3.03 -11.29
N TRP A 70 0.34 2.87 -11.80
CA TRP A 70 1.21 3.96 -12.25
C TRP A 70 1.82 3.60 -13.60
N GLY A 71 2.32 4.63 -14.32
CA GLY A 71 2.99 4.38 -15.59
C GLY A 71 2.09 3.68 -16.61
N ASN A 72 0.87 4.16 -16.79
CA ASN A 72 -0.13 3.59 -17.70
C ASN A 72 -0.39 2.10 -17.42
N LYS A 73 -0.52 1.76 -16.13
CA LYS A 73 -0.77 0.39 -15.64
C LYS A 73 0.39 -0.59 -15.87
N SER A 74 1.60 -0.08 -16.13
CA SER A 74 2.81 -0.90 -16.19
C SER A 74 3.33 -1.27 -14.80
N PHE A 75 2.99 -0.45 -13.80
CA PHE A 75 3.40 -0.62 -12.42
C PHE A 75 2.17 -0.58 -11.52
N VAL A 76 2.14 -1.47 -10.54
CA VAL A 76 1.05 -1.54 -9.54
C VAL A 76 1.66 -1.58 -8.16
N ALA A 77 1.16 -0.73 -7.28
CA ALA A 77 1.57 -0.69 -5.88
C ALA A 77 0.43 -1.12 -4.96
N ASN A 78 0.76 -1.91 -3.95
CA ASN A 78 -0.14 -2.21 -2.85
C ASN A 78 0.27 -1.28 -1.70
N SER A 79 -0.58 -0.33 -1.38
CA SER A 79 -0.27 0.78 -0.49
C SER A 79 -1.24 0.87 0.68
N GLY A 80 -0.90 1.68 1.68
CA GLY A 80 -1.79 1.96 2.79
C GLY A 80 -2.06 0.77 3.69
N LEU A 81 -1.14 -0.20 3.73
CA LEU A 81 -1.30 -1.36 4.62
C LEU A 81 -1.33 -0.91 6.08
N ILE A 82 -2.44 -1.18 6.72
CA ILE A 82 -2.65 -0.86 8.13
C ILE A 82 -3.38 -2.03 8.81
N VAL A 83 -2.94 -2.36 10.02
CA VAL A 83 -3.60 -3.37 10.86
C VAL A 83 -3.80 -2.77 12.23
N VAL A 84 -5.03 -2.88 12.74
CA VAL A 84 -5.36 -2.41 14.08
C VAL A 84 -4.51 -3.18 15.10
N GLU A 85 -3.93 -2.46 16.06
CA GLU A 85 -2.93 -2.99 16.98
C GLU A 85 -3.33 -4.31 17.65
N LYS A 86 -4.56 -4.41 18.13
CA LYS A 86 -5.01 -5.62 18.82
C LYS A 86 -5.12 -6.85 17.92
N TYR A 87 -5.10 -6.66 16.59
CA TYR A 87 -5.18 -7.77 15.63
C TYR A 87 -3.85 -8.11 14.97
N ARG A 88 -2.76 -7.43 15.33
CA ARG A 88 -1.44 -7.63 14.68
C ARG A 88 -0.84 -9.02 14.87
N LYS A 89 -1.23 -9.73 15.93
CA LYS A 89 -0.67 -11.05 16.25
C LYS A 89 -1.30 -12.21 15.48
N HIS A 90 -2.19 -11.93 14.54
CA HIS A 90 -2.94 -12.95 13.80
C HIS A 90 -2.45 -13.15 12.36
N HIS A 91 -1.21 -12.74 12.06
CA HIS A 91 -0.66 -12.75 10.69
C HIS A 91 -1.56 -12.03 9.68
N LEU A 92 -2.31 -11.05 10.17
CA LEU A 92 -3.32 -10.37 9.36
C LEU A 92 -2.70 -9.55 8.23
N ALA A 93 -1.57 -8.88 8.49
CA ALA A 93 -0.85 -8.13 7.46
C ALA A 93 -0.45 -9.02 6.29
N THR A 94 0.02 -10.24 6.57
CA THR A 94 0.37 -11.23 5.55
C THR A 94 -0.85 -11.63 4.73
N ARG A 95 -1.97 -11.87 5.39
CA ARG A 95 -3.22 -12.26 4.71
C ARG A 95 -3.74 -11.15 3.80
N ILE A 96 -3.71 -9.91 4.28
CA ILE A 96 -4.14 -8.74 3.50
C ILE A 96 -3.23 -8.55 2.28
N LYS A 97 -1.92 -8.56 2.47
CA LYS A 97 -0.96 -8.39 1.38
C LYS A 97 -1.07 -9.51 0.35
N ARG A 98 -1.25 -10.73 0.79
CA ARG A 98 -1.42 -11.86 -0.14
C ARG A 98 -2.68 -11.70 -0.98
N THR A 99 -3.79 -11.26 -0.36
CA THR A 99 -5.04 -11.02 -1.09
C THR A 99 -4.87 -9.89 -2.10
N ALA A 100 -4.22 -8.78 -1.71
CA ALA A 100 -3.94 -7.67 -2.61
C ALA A 100 -3.01 -8.07 -3.76
N PHE A 101 -1.99 -8.87 -3.46
CA PHE A 101 -1.06 -9.41 -4.47
C PHE A 101 -1.80 -10.27 -5.48
N THR A 102 -2.62 -11.20 -5.01
CA THR A 102 -3.39 -12.09 -5.89
C THR A 102 -4.35 -11.29 -6.78
N LEU A 103 -5.07 -10.33 -6.20
CA LEU A 103 -5.98 -9.48 -6.97
C LEU A 103 -5.22 -8.68 -8.03
N SER A 104 -4.07 -8.12 -7.67
CA SER A 104 -3.23 -7.35 -8.59
C SER A 104 -2.73 -8.21 -9.76
N ARG A 105 -2.31 -9.44 -9.47
CA ARG A 105 -1.86 -10.39 -10.50
C ARG A 105 -2.99 -10.78 -11.45
N LEU A 106 -4.20 -10.94 -10.93
CA LEU A 106 -5.37 -11.28 -11.75
C LEU A 106 -5.80 -10.13 -12.66
N ARG A 107 -5.80 -8.90 -12.14
CA ARG A 107 -6.27 -7.74 -12.89
C ARG A 107 -5.24 -7.17 -13.86
N TRP A 108 -3.95 -7.23 -13.49
CA TRP A 108 -2.85 -6.68 -14.29
C TRP A 108 -1.71 -7.70 -14.37
N PRO A 109 -1.92 -8.80 -15.13
CA PRO A 109 -0.97 -9.92 -15.11
C PRO A 109 0.43 -9.57 -15.63
N ASN A 110 0.56 -8.53 -16.43
CA ASN A 110 1.85 -8.11 -16.99
C ASN A 110 2.50 -6.96 -16.22
N ALA A 111 1.83 -6.38 -15.25
CA ALA A 111 2.35 -5.26 -14.49
C ALA A 111 3.43 -5.71 -13.50
N LYS A 112 4.42 -4.85 -13.29
CA LYS A 112 5.38 -5.02 -12.21
C LYS A 112 4.74 -4.51 -10.92
N LEU A 113 4.83 -5.31 -9.87
CA LEU A 113 4.31 -4.95 -8.56
C LEU A 113 5.44 -4.40 -7.71
N PHE A 114 5.21 -3.28 -7.03
CA PHE A 114 6.27 -2.64 -6.27
C PHE A 114 5.76 -2.06 -4.96
N GLY A 115 6.67 -1.70 -4.08
CA GLY A 115 6.37 -1.02 -2.84
C GLY A 115 7.59 -0.36 -2.25
N LEU A 116 7.37 0.67 -1.45
CA LEU A 116 8.38 1.33 -0.65
C LEU A 116 8.00 1.15 0.81
N THR A 117 8.92 0.65 1.61
CA THR A 117 8.67 0.49 3.05
C THR A 117 9.95 0.64 3.84
N SER A 118 9.81 1.19 5.05
CA SER A 118 10.88 1.23 6.05
C SER A 118 10.70 0.14 7.10
N GLN A 119 9.65 -0.68 7.00
CA GLN A 119 9.30 -1.67 8.02
C GLN A 119 9.82 -3.06 7.65
N ALA A 120 10.68 -3.63 8.50
CA ALA A 120 11.26 -4.95 8.28
C ALA A 120 10.19 -6.05 8.14
N ALA A 121 9.11 -5.94 8.90
CA ALA A 121 8.02 -6.91 8.82
C ALA A 121 7.36 -6.93 7.44
N VAL A 122 7.16 -5.77 6.82
CA VAL A 122 6.58 -5.66 5.47
C VAL A 122 7.57 -6.17 4.43
N MET A 123 8.87 -5.87 4.57
CA MET A 123 9.91 -6.40 3.69
C MET A 123 9.90 -7.93 3.68
N LYS A 124 9.71 -8.54 4.84
CA LYS A 124 9.65 -9.99 4.98
C LYS A 124 8.45 -10.59 4.25
N ILE A 125 7.29 -9.95 4.36
CA ILE A 125 6.08 -10.36 3.64
C ILE A 125 6.31 -10.26 2.13
N ASN A 126 6.85 -9.14 1.66
CA ASN A 126 7.12 -8.92 0.25
C ASN A 126 8.12 -9.95 -0.30
N THR A 127 9.18 -10.24 0.44
CA THR A 127 10.17 -11.26 0.05
C THR A 127 9.51 -12.62 -0.11
N ALA A 128 8.64 -13.00 0.82
CA ALA A 128 7.92 -14.27 0.74
C ALA A 128 6.98 -14.34 -0.46
N LEU A 129 6.49 -13.21 -0.95
CA LEU A 129 5.65 -13.13 -2.16
C LEU A 129 6.46 -13.13 -3.46
N GLY A 130 7.78 -12.98 -3.38
CA GLY A 130 8.65 -12.97 -4.55
C GLY A 130 9.18 -11.60 -4.95
N TYR A 131 8.95 -10.58 -4.14
CA TYR A 131 9.56 -9.26 -4.36
C TYR A 131 11.05 -9.31 -4.04
N VAL A 132 11.83 -8.53 -4.74
CA VAL A 132 13.27 -8.37 -4.47
C VAL A 132 13.58 -6.89 -4.23
N PRO A 133 14.58 -6.57 -3.38
CA PRO A 133 15.04 -5.19 -3.22
C PRO A 133 15.61 -4.66 -4.53
N VAL A 134 15.28 -3.42 -4.85
CA VAL A 134 15.75 -2.76 -6.09
C VAL A 134 16.12 -1.31 -5.78
N THR A 135 16.84 -0.67 -6.70
CA THR A 135 17.06 0.77 -6.64
C THR A 135 15.78 1.50 -7.05
N PHE A 136 15.61 2.74 -6.61
CA PHE A 136 14.42 3.51 -6.95
C PHE A 136 14.32 3.80 -8.45
N ALA A 137 15.45 3.77 -9.16
CA ALA A 137 15.46 3.97 -10.61
C ALA A 137 14.74 2.84 -11.36
N GLU A 138 14.61 1.66 -10.76
CA GLU A 138 13.93 0.52 -11.36
C GLU A 138 12.41 0.54 -11.11
N LEU A 139 11.93 1.47 -10.28
CA LEU A 139 10.51 1.67 -10.02
C LEU A 139 9.91 2.62 -11.05
N THR A 140 8.62 2.90 -10.92
CA THR A 140 7.94 3.82 -11.84
C THR A 140 8.62 5.19 -11.84
N ASP A 141 8.67 5.83 -13.00
CA ASP A 141 9.11 7.22 -13.15
C ASP A 141 7.95 8.21 -13.16
N ASP A 142 6.75 7.73 -12.90
CA ASP A 142 5.55 8.58 -12.81
C ASP A 142 5.70 9.59 -11.67
N GLU A 143 5.77 10.87 -12.01
CA GLU A 143 5.97 11.94 -11.05
C GLU A 143 4.85 12.00 -10.02
N ALA A 144 3.62 11.65 -10.40
CA ALA A 144 2.49 11.64 -9.49
C ALA A 144 2.70 10.66 -8.33
N TYR A 145 3.36 9.53 -8.59
CA TYR A 145 3.71 8.59 -7.53
C TYR A 145 4.72 9.19 -6.55
N TRP A 146 5.81 9.80 -7.08
CA TRP A 146 6.88 10.33 -6.24
C TRP A 146 6.45 11.54 -5.41
N ARG A 147 5.50 12.32 -5.91
CA ARG A 147 4.88 13.41 -5.14
C ARG A 147 3.89 12.93 -4.09
N GLY A 148 3.41 11.71 -4.23
CA GLY A 148 2.35 11.18 -3.37
C GLY A 148 1.04 11.90 -3.63
N CYS A 149 0.30 12.22 -2.57
CA CYS A 149 -0.97 12.95 -2.68
C CYS A 149 -0.83 14.45 -2.41
N GLY A 150 0.40 14.96 -2.38
CA GLY A 150 0.67 16.38 -2.19
C GLY A 150 0.60 17.18 -3.48
N THR A 151 0.79 18.49 -3.35
CA THR A 151 0.95 19.39 -4.49
C THR A 151 2.44 19.61 -4.77
N PRO A 152 2.80 20.22 -5.91
CA PRO A 152 4.20 20.58 -6.17
C PRO A 152 4.83 21.44 -5.09
N GLU A 153 4.04 22.31 -4.44
CA GLU A 153 4.49 23.21 -3.39
C GLU A 153 4.54 22.52 -2.02
N HIS A 154 3.67 21.52 -1.82
CA HIS A 154 3.55 20.82 -0.54
C HIS A 154 3.44 19.30 -0.79
N PRO A 155 4.56 18.63 -1.12
CA PRO A 155 4.53 17.18 -1.33
C PRO A 155 4.22 16.44 -0.03
N CYS A 156 3.45 15.37 -0.13
CA CYS A 156 3.09 14.54 1.03
C CYS A 156 4.25 13.73 1.58
N CYS A 157 5.21 13.37 0.74
CA CYS A 157 6.35 12.57 1.16
C CYS A 157 7.39 13.46 1.85
N GLN A 158 7.71 13.16 3.11
CA GLN A 158 8.73 13.91 3.85
C GLN A 158 10.11 13.83 3.21
N ASN A 159 10.36 12.78 2.45
CA ASN A 159 11.65 12.54 1.81
C ASN A 159 11.68 13.03 0.37
N TYR A 160 10.64 13.74 -0.08
CA TYR A 160 10.51 14.17 -1.48
C TYR A 160 11.72 15.02 -1.93
N ASP A 161 12.11 16.00 -1.12
CA ASP A 161 13.25 16.87 -1.44
C ASP A 161 14.54 16.07 -1.61
N ILE A 162 14.78 15.11 -0.74
CA ILE A 162 15.95 14.24 -0.82
C ILE A 162 15.89 13.38 -2.07
N LEU A 163 14.72 12.83 -2.39
CA LEU A 163 14.52 12.04 -3.59
C LEU A 163 14.82 12.84 -4.86
N VAL A 164 14.28 14.04 -4.96
CA VAL A 164 14.47 14.91 -6.14
C VAL A 164 15.94 15.32 -6.28
N ARG A 165 16.55 15.81 -5.22
CA ARG A 165 17.95 16.28 -5.24
C ARG A 165 18.94 15.17 -5.56
N THR A 166 18.63 13.94 -5.23
CA THR A 166 19.53 12.80 -5.41
C THR A 166 19.14 11.92 -6.61
N GLY A 167 18.20 12.36 -7.43
CA GLY A 167 17.72 11.58 -8.58
C GLY A 167 17.12 10.24 -8.15
N ARG A 168 16.39 10.25 -7.04
CA ARG A 168 15.73 9.08 -6.44
C ARG A 168 16.71 8.01 -5.92
N LYS A 169 17.93 8.40 -5.60
CA LYS A 169 18.96 7.46 -5.11
C LYS A 169 18.85 7.21 -3.61
N TYR A 170 18.42 8.20 -2.84
CA TYR A 170 18.42 8.12 -1.38
C TYR A 170 17.02 8.33 -0.82
N CYS A 171 16.61 7.42 0.05
CA CYS A 171 15.40 7.49 0.86
C CYS A 171 15.57 6.51 2.03
N ILE A 172 14.85 6.76 3.13
CA ILE A 172 14.84 5.83 4.27
C ILE A 172 14.08 4.54 3.97
N CYS A 173 13.25 4.53 2.91
CA CYS A 173 12.48 3.35 2.52
C CYS A 173 13.32 2.44 1.63
N THR A 174 13.03 1.14 1.69
CA THR A 174 13.56 0.15 0.74
C THR A 174 12.55 -0.04 -0.38
N GLY A 175 13.01 0.10 -1.62
CA GLY A 175 12.21 -0.23 -2.80
C GLY A 175 12.22 -1.73 -3.04
N MET A 176 11.07 -2.31 -3.33
CA MET A 176 10.93 -3.73 -3.63
C MET A 176 10.07 -3.92 -4.86
N LEU A 177 10.43 -4.90 -5.69
CA LEU A 177 9.79 -5.12 -6.98
C LEU A 177 9.51 -6.62 -7.20
N TYR A 178 8.31 -6.91 -7.68
CA TYR A 178 7.94 -8.21 -8.24
C TYR A 178 7.76 -8.03 -9.75
N ASP A 179 8.62 -8.69 -10.54
CA ASP A 179 8.53 -8.67 -12.00
C ASP A 179 7.94 -10.01 -12.47
N PRO A 180 6.76 -10.01 -13.09
CA PRO A 180 6.15 -11.25 -13.57
C PRO A 180 7.05 -12.04 -14.53
N ALA A 181 7.92 -11.36 -15.29
CA ALA A 181 8.82 -12.01 -16.24
C ALA A 181 9.83 -12.94 -15.55
N ASP A 182 10.17 -12.66 -14.28
CA ASP A 182 11.11 -13.49 -13.50
C ASP A 182 10.45 -14.75 -12.91
N HIS A 183 9.15 -14.90 -13.06
CA HIS A 183 8.37 -15.98 -12.45
C HIS A 183 7.62 -16.82 -13.50
N VAL A 184 8.07 -16.79 -14.74
CA VAL A 184 7.51 -17.61 -15.81
C VAL A 184 8.13 -19.00 -15.72
N GLY A 185 7.26 -20.01 -15.56
CA GLY A 185 7.76 -21.36 -15.46
C GLY A 185 6.71 -22.40 -15.46
#